data_86499959f98d2473ce9fa05d8f03ec37
#
_entry.id   86499959f98d2473ce9fa05d8f03ec37
#
_cell.length_a   1.000
_cell.length_b   1.000
_cell.length_c   1.000
_cell.angle_alpha   90.00
_cell.angle_beta   90.00
_cell.angle_gamma   90.00
#
_symmetry.space_group_name_H-M   'P 1'
#
loop_
_entity.id
_entity.type
_entity.pdbx_description
1 polymer ?
#
loop_
_entity_poly.entity_id
_entity_poly.type
_entity_poly.pdbx_seq_one_letter_code
_entity_poly.pdbx_strand_id
1 'polypeptide(L)'
;VDARTVRRRRLTALGAVALVAVVGGVAAGAGGGSNDGGTDDGASSRTAAAAGEAPKPAQLPGGGRRLFPDRRIVAFYGNPRDDELGALGIGTPAQAAKRLLKQAKPYNLKARPVLPAMELVSTVATAAPGDAGLYRDHISFAKIRSYLAAARKIGALLILDIQPGRGEFGPEITRLAPFLREPDVGLALDPEWHVAPDALPGKVIGSTDADVVNAAATYLAKLVRERDLPEKLLIVHRFTDDMIARADRLRQVRGVQTVVNVDGFGSTSVKVAKYHSFVHTTPAMRRGFKVFYKEDVQTMSPKSVMALSPRPDVVVYE
;
A
#
# COMPACT_ATOMS: atom_id res chain seq x y z
N VAL A 1 13.47 0.74 25.23
CA VAL A 1 13.55 2.07 24.56
C VAL A 1 12.18 2.68 24.67
N ASP A 2 12.08 3.80 25.41
CA ASP A 2 10.84 4.47 25.74
C ASP A 2 10.15 4.98 24.45
N ALA A 3 8.80 4.89 24.41
CA ALA A 3 7.97 5.42 23.34
C ALA A 3 8.26 6.90 22.99
N ARG A 4 8.79 7.67 23.96
CA ARG A 4 9.24 9.04 23.78
C ARG A 4 10.50 9.16 22.91
N THR A 5 11.41 8.20 22.94
CA THR A 5 12.64 8.16 22.11
C THR A 5 12.31 7.77 20.67
N VAL A 6 11.36 6.86 20.48
CA VAL A 6 10.82 6.49 19.17
C VAL A 6 10.14 7.70 18.52
N ARG A 7 9.33 8.45 19.28
CA ARG A 7 8.66 9.67 18.83
C ARG A 7 9.63 10.77 18.40
N ARG A 8 10.75 10.97 19.10
CA ARG A 8 11.74 12.00 18.74
C ARG A 8 12.46 11.71 17.42
N ARG A 9 12.78 10.45 17.12
CA ARG A 9 13.50 10.09 15.88
C ARG A 9 12.61 10.21 14.62
N ARG A 10 11.32 9.85 14.68
CA ARG A 10 10.38 10.07 13.57
C ARG A 10 10.06 11.56 13.36
N LEU A 11 10.03 12.36 14.43
CA LEU A 11 9.85 13.82 14.34
C LEU A 11 11.04 14.53 13.69
N THR A 12 12.26 14.00 13.82
CA THR A 12 13.47 14.57 13.18
C THR A 12 13.51 14.27 11.68
N ALA A 13 13.03 13.11 11.25
CA ALA A 13 12.89 12.79 9.82
C ALA A 13 11.86 13.67 9.10
N LEU A 14 10.81 14.13 9.79
CA LEU A 14 9.81 15.05 9.24
C LEU A 14 10.27 16.52 9.17
N GLY A 15 11.31 16.90 9.93
CA GLY A 15 11.87 18.25 9.90
C GLY A 15 12.66 18.59 8.63
N ALA A 16 13.04 17.60 7.82
CA ALA A 16 13.82 17.78 6.60
C ALA A 16 12.97 18.06 5.34
N VAL A 17 11.65 17.97 5.41
CA VAL A 17 10.74 18.15 4.26
C VAL A 17 10.23 19.61 4.14
N ALA A 18 10.85 20.57 4.82
CA ALA A 18 10.48 21.98 4.67
C ALA A 18 11.37 22.66 3.63
N LEU A 19 10.75 23.23 2.62
CA LEU A 19 11.22 24.18 1.59
C LEU A 19 11.68 23.60 0.24
N VAL A 20 10.70 23.38 -0.63
CA VAL A 20 10.83 23.77 -2.03
C VAL A 20 9.57 24.54 -2.43
N ALA A 21 9.66 25.85 -2.42
CA ALA A 21 8.69 26.73 -3.04
C ALA A 21 8.89 26.66 -4.56
N VAL A 22 7.92 26.16 -5.30
CA VAL A 22 7.89 26.29 -6.75
C VAL A 22 6.96 27.42 -7.12
N VAL A 23 7.57 28.52 -7.53
CA VAL A 23 6.95 29.58 -8.34
C VAL A 23 6.85 29.04 -9.77
N GLY A 24 5.65 28.99 -10.32
CA GLY A 24 5.48 28.55 -11.70
C GLY A 24 4.19 29.09 -12.31
N GLY A 25 4.40 29.90 -13.33
CA GLY A 25 3.45 30.77 -14.01
C GLY A 25 2.34 30.09 -14.79
N VAL A 26 1.28 30.87 -14.91
CA VAL A 26 0.12 30.72 -15.77
C VAL A 26 0.50 30.93 -17.24
N ALA A 27 -0.01 30.08 -18.13
CA ALA A 27 -0.19 30.43 -19.54
C ALA A 27 -1.50 29.82 -20.05
N ALA A 28 -2.41 30.68 -20.39
CA ALA A 28 -3.67 30.40 -21.09
C ALA A 28 -3.40 30.33 -22.61
N GLY A 29 -4.12 29.47 -23.32
CA GLY A 29 -4.15 29.45 -24.79
C GLY A 29 -5.43 28.79 -25.29
N ALA A 30 -6.30 29.61 -25.84
CA ALA A 30 -7.56 29.24 -26.47
C ALA A 30 -7.41 29.04 -28.00
N GLY A 31 -8.32 28.24 -28.57
CA GLY A 31 -8.56 28.10 -30.02
C GLY A 31 -9.10 26.71 -30.29
N GLY A 32 -10.24 26.41 -30.78
CA GLY A 32 -11.18 27.02 -31.73
C GLY A 32 -11.10 26.27 -33.07
N GLY A 33 -12.17 25.59 -33.51
CA GLY A 33 -12.24 25.08 -34.87
C GLY A 33 -13.13 23.84 -35.07
N SER A 34 -14.22 24.06 -35.69
CA SER A 34 -15.44 23.34 -36.02
C SER A 34 -15.37 22.47 -37.27
N ASN A 35 -16.33 21.53 -37.35
CA ASN A 35 -17.08 20.97 -38.51
C ASN A 35 -16.34 20.13 -39.55
N ASP A 36 -16.86 18.96 -39.96
CA ASP A 36 -17.99 18.75 -40.85
C ASP A 36 -18.35 17.27 -40.99
N GLY A 37 -19.60 17.02 -41.40
CA GLY A 37 -20.28 15.77 -41.48
C GLY A 37 -20.00 14.96 -42.73
N GLY A 38 -20.47 13.72 -42.71
CA GLY A 38 -20.51 12.79 -43.83
C GLY A 38 -21.29 11.53 -43.45
N THR A 39 -22.54 11.48 -43.86
CA THR A 39 -23.38 10.29 -43.91
C THR A 39 -22.93 9.44 -45.06
N ASP A 40 -22.81 8.12 -44.86
CA ASP A 40 -23.04 7.18 -45.95
C ASP A 40 -23.53 5.82 -45.43
N ASP A 41 -24.61 5.37 -46.06
CA ASP A 41 -25.29 4.08 -45.87
C ASP A 41 -24.50 2.92 -46.52
N GLY A 42 -24.36 1.80 -45.81
CA GLY A 42 -23.68 0.63 -46.35
C GLY A 42 -24.07 -0.71 -45.68
N ALA A 43 -25.13 -1.31 -46.19
CA ALA A 43 -25.45 -2.76 -46.23
C ALA A 43 -24.84 -3.72 -45.18
N SER A 44 -25.79 -4.25 -44.41
CA SER A 44 -25.71 -5.48 -43.62
C SER A 44 -25.04 -6.65 -44.34
N SER A 45 -23.96 -7.18 -43.80
CA SER A 45 -23.57 -8.57 -43.93
C SER A 45 -23.45 -9.17 -42.52
N ARG A 46 -24.42 -10.02 -42.15
CA ARG A 46 -24.36 -10.83 -40.94
C ARG A 46 -23.28 -11.89 -41.13
N THR A 47 -22.09 -11.58 -40.72
CA THR A 47 -21.03 -12.58 -40.49
C THR A 47 -21.32 -13.18 -39.11
N ALA A 48 -21.57 -14.49 -39.07
CA ALA A 48 -21.73 -15.27 -37.85
C ALA A 48 -20.48 -15.02 -36.99
N ALA A 49 -20.65 -14.29 -35.88
CA ALA A 49 -19.61 -14.12 -34.90
C ALA A 49 -19.26 -15.50 -34.33
N ALA A 50 -18.03 -15.95 -34.58
CA ALA A 50 -17.46 -17.09 -33.89
C ALA A 50 -17.62 -16.82 -32.39
N ALA A 51 -18.17 -17.77 -31.68
CA ALA A 51 -18.31 -17.72 -30.22
C ALA A 51 -16.92 -17.55 -29.64
N GLY A 52 -16.57 -16.29 -29.32
CA GLY A 52 -15.27 -15.94 -28.70
C GLY A 52 -15.12 -16.67 -27.38
N GLU A 53 -14.03 -17.37 -27.21
CA GLU A 53 -13.64 -17.99 -25.93
C GLU A 53 -13.88 -16.98 -24.79
N ALA A 54 -14.65 -17.36 -23.78
CA ALA A 54 -14.93 -16.46 -22.66
C ALA A 54 -13.60 -15.94 -22.07
N PRO A 55 -13.50 -14.64 -21.78
CA PRO A 55 -12.26 -14.06 -21.28
C PRO A 55 -11.77 -14.81 -20.05
N LYS A 56 -10.51 -15.25 -20.08
CA LYS A 56 -9.90 -16.00 -18.95
C LYS A 56 -9.97 -15.14 -17.67
N PRO A 57 -10.38 -15.75 -16.54
CA PRO A 57 -10.44 -15.02 -15.27
C PRO A 57 -9.12 -14.35 -14.92
N ALA A 58 -9.18 -13.11 -14.42
CA ALA A 58 -8.00 -12.38 -14.01
C ALA A 58 -7.21 -13.14 -12.91
N GLN A 59 -5.89 -13.09 -12.98
CA GLN A 59 -4.99 -13.80 -12.07
C GLN A 59 -4.02 -12.83 -11.38
N LEU A 60 -3.48 -13.28 -10.24
CA LEU A 60 -2.36 -12.63 -9.58
C LEU A 60 -1.09 -12.73 -10.42
N PRO A 61 -0.11 -11.82 -10.23
CA PRO A 61 1.23 -11.99 -10.78
C PRO A 61 1.80 -13.37 -10.43
N GLY A 62 2.35 -14.06 -11.43
CA GLY A 62 2.82 -15.44 -11.27
C GLY A 62 1.72 -16.50 -11.23
N GLY A 63 0.47 -16.14 -11.56
CA GLY A 63 -0.67 -17.04 -11.71
C GLY A 63 -1.46 -17.32 -10.44
N GLY A 64 -2.60 -17.96 -10.59
CA GLY A 64 -3.54 -18.26 -9.51
C GLY A 64 -4.36 -17.05 -9.07
N ARG A 65 -5.28 -17.30 -8.12
CA ARG A 65 -6.24 -16.28 -7.66
C ARG A 65 -6.22 -16.08 -6.15
N ARG A 66 -5.44 -16.88 -5.43
CA ARG A 66 -5.35 -16.90 -3.97
C ARG A 66 -3.99 -16.39 -3.50
N LEU A 67 -3.98 -15.48 -2.51
CA LEU A 67 -2.76 -14.94 -1.91
C LEU A 67 -2.22 -15.91 -0.84
N PHE A 68 -3.02 -16.20 0.15
CA PHE A 68 -2.60 -17.03 1.29
C PHE A 68 -3.46 -18.29 1.43
N PRO A 69 -2.87 -19.40 1.86
CA PRO A 69 -1.48 -19.60 2.30
C PRO A 69 -0.47 -19.79 1.15
N ASP A 70 -0.88 -19.72 -0.12
CA ASP A 70 -0.13 -20.16 -1.29
C ASP A 70 1.15 -19.34 -1.52
N ARG A 71 1.16 -18.09 -1.11
CA ARG A 71 2.27 -17.14 -1.31
C ARG A 71 2.77 -16.55 0.02
N ARG A 72 4.01 -16.06 0.02
CA ARG A 72 4.50 -15.07 0.98
C ARG A 72 4.73 -13.77 0.24
N ILE A 73 4.41 -12.64 0.85
CA ILE A 73 4.67 -11.33 0.26
C ILE A 73 5.93 -10.74 0.90
N VAL A 74 6.83 -10.22 0.07
CA VAL A 74 7.95 -9.38 0.50
C VAL A 74 7.83 -8.06 -0.24
N ALA A 75 7.74 -6.98 0.50
CA ALA A 75 7.49 -5.65 -0.04
C ALA A 75 8.64 -4.67 0.27
N PHE A 76 8.85 -3.71 -0.64
CA PHE A 76 9.53 -2.46 -0.35
C PHE A 76 8.50 -1.36 -0.17
N TYR A 77 8.61 -0.64 0.94
CA TYR A 77 7.79 0.51 1.30
C TYR A 77 8.51 1.80 0.92
N GLY A 78 7.78 2.85 0.57
CA GLY A 78 8.35 4.19 0.44
C GLY A 78 7.63 5.11 -0.53
N ASN A 79 8.22 6.32 -0.68
CA ASN A 79 7.70 7.39 -1.50
C ASN A 79 8.80 8.00 -2.38
N PRO A 80 8.57 8.24 -3.70
CA PRO A 80 9.59 8.78 -4.60
C PRO A 80 9.91 10.26 -4.40
N ARG A 81 9.26 10.96 -3.47
CA ARG A 81 9.53 12.37 -3.18
C ARG A 81 10.66 12.55 -2.18
N ASP A 82 10.94 11.50 -1.39
CA ASP A 82 11.95 11.56 -0.35
C ASP A 82 12.55 10.17 -0.11
N ASP A 83 13.85 10.04 -0.28
CA ASP A 83 14.60 8.80 -0.07
C ASP A 83 14.61 8.36 1.41
N GLU A 84 14.29 9.27 2.33
CA GLU A 84 14.12 8.95 3.76
C GLU A 84 12.77 8.29 4.07
N LEU A 85 11.82 8.34 3.14
CA LEU A 85 10.52 7.69 3.27
C LEU A 85 10.52 6.24 2.77
N GLY A 86 11.67 5.59 2.77
CA GLY A 86 11.79 4.16 2.59
C GLY A 86 12.44 3.68 1.29
N ALA A 87 12.80 2.41 1.29
CA ALA A 87 13.61 1.76 0.24
C ALA A 87 12.99 1.83 -1.16
N LEU A 88 11.66 1.92 -1.26
CA LEU A 88 10.97 2.01 -2.56
C LEU A 88 11.21 3.36 -3.25
N GLY A 89 11.37 4.44 -2.47
CA GLY A 89 11.59 5.80 -2.99
C GLY A 89 12.95 6.00 -3.64
N ILE A 90 13.95 5.23 -3.24
CA ILE A 90 15.34 5.40 -3.66
C ILE A 90 15.52 5.06 -5.13
N GLY A 91 15.87 6.06 -5.94
CA GLY A 91 16.12 5.92 -7.38
C GLY A 91 14.86 5.73 -8.23
N THR A 92 15.00 5.10 -9.37
CA THR A 92 13.86 4.84 -10.27
C THR A 92 13.03 3.64 -9.84
N PRO A 93 11.73 3.54 -10.23
CA PRO A 93 10.92 2.36 -9.95
C PRO A 93 11.54 1.05 -10.45
N ALA A 94 12.23 1.06 -11.58
CA ALA A 94 12.93 -0.12 -12.12
C ALA A 94 14.14 -0.53 -11.26
N GLN A 95 14.87 0.44 -10.72
CA GLN A 95 15.99 0.17 -9.79
C GLN A 95 15.48 -0.39 -8.47
N ALA A 96 14.39 0.19 -7.92
CA ALA A 96 13.74 -0.33 -6.73
C ALA A 96 13.23 -1.77 -6.94
N ALA A 97 12.59 -2.05 -8.08
CA ALA A 97 12.15 -3.40 -8.47
C ALA A 97 13.30 -4.42 -8.46
N LYS A 98 14.45 -4.06 -9.03
CA LYS A 98 15.64 -4.92 -9.05
C LYS A 98 16.18 -5.21 -7.64
N ARG A 99 16.23 -4.19 -6.76
CA ARG A 99 16.65 -4.37 -5.36
C ARG A 99 15.65 -5.24 -4.58
N LEU A 100 14.35 -5.03 -4.80
CA LEU A 100 13.28 -5.81 -4.18
C LEU A 100 13.43 -7.31 -4.50
N LEU A 101 13.66 -7.68 -5.75
CA LEU A 101 13.88 -9.10 -6.13
C LEU A 101 15.08 -9.72 -5.38
N LYS A 102 16.17 -8.95 -5.21
CA LYS A 102 17.33 -9.40 -4.43
C LYS A 102 16.96 -9.60 -2.95
N GLN A 103 16.20 -8.66 -2.36
CA GLN A 103 15.75 -8.75 -0.97
C GLN A 103 14.76 -9.88 -0.74
N ALA A 104 13.90 -10.16 -1.71
CA ALA A 104 12.86 -11.19 -1.64
C ALA A 104 13.43 -12.63 -1.73
N LYS A 105 14.56 -12.81 -2.43
CA LYS A 105 15.16 -14.13 -2.71
C LYS A 105 15.34 -15.05 -1.47
N PRO A 106 15.84 -14.57 -0.32
CA PRO A 106 16.02 -15.42 0.87
C PRO A 106 14.71 -15.94 1.49
N TYR A 107 13.57 -15.33 1.17
CA TYR A 107 12.24 -15.73 1.67
C TYR A 107 11.57 -16.78 0.80
N ASN A 108 12.11 -17.05 -0.38
CA ASN A 108 11.48 -17.91 -1.38
C ASN A 108 11.61 -19.39 -0.96
N LEU A 109 10.48 -20.04 -0.75
CA LEU A 109 10.41 -21.47 -0.46
C LEU A 109 9.62 -22.17 -1.57
N LYS A 110 10.06 -23.37 -1.99
CA LYS A 110 9.39 -24.15 -3.03
C LYS A 110 7.90 -24.39 -2.70
N ALA A 111 7.58 -24.69 -1.44
CA ALA A 111 6.21 -24.92 -0.98
C ALA A 111 5.40 -23.62 -0.79
N ARG A 112 6.05 -22.46 -0.72
CA ARG A 112 5.42 -21.17 -0.53
C ARG A 112 6.27 -20.09 -1.21
N PRO A 113 6.12 -19.91 -2.52
CA PRO A 113 6.91 -18.95 -3.28
C PRO A 113 6.60 -17.53 -2.87
N VAL A 114 7.59 -16.65 -3.03
CA VAL A 114 7.44 -15.21 -2.78
C VAL A 114 6.69 -14.57 -3.93
N LEU A 115 5.70 -13.76 -3.60
CA LEU A 115 5.11 -12.74 -4.46
C LEU A 115 5.69 -11.39 -4.04
N PRO A 116 6.58 -10.77 -4.84
CA PRO A 116 7.13 -9.45 -4.51
C PRO A 116 6.03 -8.39 -4.52
N ALA A 117 6.22 -7.31 -3.76
CA ALA A 117 5.30 -6.18 -3.78
C ALA A 117 6.05 -4.83 -3.66
N MET A 118 5.51 -3.81 -4.31
CA MET A 118 5.93 -2.42 -4.17
C MET A 118 4.85 -1.68 -3.41
N GLU A 119 5.12 -1.27 -2.18
CA GLU A 119 4.17 -0.55 -1.31
C GLU A 119 4.45 0.95 -1.41
N LEU A 120 3.70 1.61 -2.26
CA LEU A 120 3.85 3.02 -2.59
C LEU A 120 2.94 3.87 -1.72
N VAL A 121 3.52 4.77 -0.91
CA VAL A 121 2.76 5.80 -0.20
C VAL A 121 2.16 6.73 -1.25
N SER A 122 0.88 6.55 -1.56
CA SER A 122 0.15 7.21 -2.64
C SER A 122 -0.63 8.45 -2.20
N THR A 123 -0.98 8.49 -0.92
CA THR A 123 -1.43 9.67 -0.18
C THR A 123 -0.45 9.88 0.96
N VAL A 124 0.19 11.04 1.02
CA VAL A 124 1.32 11.33 1.90
C VAL A 124 0.90 12.38 2.92
N ALA A 125 1.00 12.07 4.20
CA ALA A 125 0.82 13.06 5.25
C ALA A 125 1.92 14.13 5.18
N THR A 126 1.55 15.40 5.38
CA THR A 126 2.45 16.55 5.26
C THR A 126 2.45 17.42 6.51
N ALA A 127 3.54 18.17 6.73
CA ALA A 127 3.64 19.15 7.80
C ALA A 127 2.88 20.45 7.49
N ALA A 128 2.59 20.71 6.21
CA ALA A 128 1.82 21.86 5.73
C ALA A 128 0.35 21.49 5.51
N PRO A 129 -0.58 22.43 5.65
CA PRO A 129 -2.01 22.15 5.54
C PRO A 129 -2.44 21.59 4.18
N GLY A 130 -1.71 21.91 3.09
CA GLY A 130 -2.08 21.49 1.74
C GLY A 130 -3.46 21.93 1.32
N ASP A 131 -4.01 21.32 0.28
CA ASP A 131 -5.36 21.60 -0.19
C ASP A 131 -6.40 21.19 0.86
N ALA A 132 -7.39 22.06 1.06
CA ALA A 132 -8.47 21.91 2.04
C ALA A 132 -8.01 21.77 3.52
N GLY A 133 -6.77 22.10 3.86
CA GLY A 133 -6.26 22.04 5.23
C GLY A 133 -6.15 20.63 5.82
N LEU A 134 -6.08 19.59 4.98
CA LEU A 134 -6.11 18.19 5.41
C LEU A 134 -4.72 17.61 5.70
N TYR A 135 -3.66 18.41 5.58
CA TYR A 135 -2.29 17.99 5.88
C TYR A 135 -1.88 16.71 5.16
N ARG A 136 -2.26 16.61 3.90
CA ARG A 136 -1.87 15.52 3.01
C ARG A 136 -1.67 16.01 1.58
N ASP A 137 -0.93 15.24 0.82
CA ASP A 137 -0.71 15.44 -0.60
C ASP A 137 -0.81 14.10 -1.35
N HIS A 138 -0.96 14.16 -2.65
CA HIS A 138 -1.18 12.99 -3.49
C HIS A 138 -0.01 12.77 -4.46
N ILE A 139 0.36 11.52 -4.64
CA ILE A 139 1.16 11.12 -5.78
C ILE A 139 0.30 11.16 -7.04
N SER A 140 0.84 11.74 -8.12
CA SER A 140 0.11 11.82 -9.39
C SER A 140 -0.22 10.42 -9.95
N PHE A 141 -1.33 10.29 -10.63
CA PHE A 141 -1.72 9.03 -11.29
C PHE A 141 -0.68 8.56 -12.32
N ALA A 142 0.00 9.50 -12.99
CA ALA A 142 1.11 9.18 -13.90
C ALA A 142 2.26 8.49 -13.15
N LYS A 143 2.62 8.97 -11.95
CA LYS A 143 3.64 8.36 -11.12
C LYS A 143 3.19 6.98 -10.61
N ILE A 144 1.94 6.84 -10.14
CA ILE A 144 1.38 5.53 -9.74
C ILE A 144 1.47 4.54 -10.90
N ARG A 145 1.08 4.94 -12.12
CA ARG A 145 1.22 4.09 -13.32
C ARG A 145 2.66 3.67 -13.60
N SER A 146 3.64 4.54 -13.34
CA SER A 146 5.06 4.17 -13.54
C SER A 146 5.53 3.08 -12.58
N TYR A 147 5.06 3.12 -11.32
CA TYR A 147 5.33 2.06 -10.33
C TYR A 147 4.58 0.76 -10.67
N LEU A 148 3.33 0.85 -11.10
CA LEU A 148 2.55 -0.32 -11.55
C LEU A 148 3.22 -1.01 -12.74
N ALA A 149 3.70 -0.23 -13.72
CA ALA A 149 4.43 -0.77 -14.86
C ALA A 149 5.75 -1.46 -14.44
N ALA A 150 6.47 -0.89 -13.46
CA ALA A 150 7.69 -1.50 -12.92
C ALA A 150 7.38 -2.78 -12.13
N ALA A 151 6.33 -2.79 -11.31
CA ALA A 151 5.86 -3.96 -10.58
C ALA A 151 5.49 -5.10 -11.55
N ARG A 152 4.71 -4.81 -12.58
CA ARG A 152 4.32 -5.78 -13.62
C ARG A 152 5.50 -6.42 -14.33
N LYS A 153 6.56 -5.66 -14.62
CA LYS A 153 7.79 -6.18 -15.28
C LYS A 153 8.49 -7.26 -14.46
N ILE A 154 8.33 -7.26 -13.15
CA ILE A 154 8.95 -8.25 -12.26
C ILE A 154 7.94 -9.25 -11.65
N GLY A 155 6.69 -9.24 -12.12
CA GLY A 155 5.64 -10.08 -11.57
C GLY A 155 5.30 -9.78 -10.11
N ALA A 156 5.28 -8.50 -9.73
CA ALA A 156 5.01 -8.02 -8.38
C ALA A 156 3.62 -7.38 -8.26
N LEU A 157 3.08 -7.32 -7.03
CA LEU A 157 1.96 -6.45 -6.70
C LEU A 157 2.42 -4.99 -6.59
N LEU A 158 1.51 -4.06 -6.87
CA LEU A 158 1.58 -2.70 -6.37
C LEU A 158 0.59 -2.56 -5.20
N ILE A 159 1.05 -2.06 -4.06
CA ILE A 159 0.20 -1.74 -2.91
C ILE A 159 0.16 -0.23 -2.80
N LEU A 160 -1.05 0.34 -2.76
CA LEU A 160 -1.24 1.79 -2.62
C LEU A 160 -1.51 2.09 -1.15
N ASP A 161 -0.55 2.71 -0.49
CA ASP A 161 -0.64 3.09 0.90
C ASP A 161 -1.22 4.49 1.07
N ILE A 162 -2.04 4.67 2.11
CA ILE A 162 -2.76 5.90 2.43
C ILE A 162 -2.37 6.41 3.81
N GLN A 163 -1.80 7.61 3.84
CA GLN A 163 -1.55 8.43 5.02
C GLN A 163 -2.49 9.64 4.97
N PRO A 164 -3.71 9.59 5.53
CA PRO A 164 -4.76 10.56 5.21
C PRO A 164 -4.61 11.94 5.85
N GLY A 165 -3.64 12.13 6.75
CA GLY A 165 -3.51 13.37 7.50
C GLY A 165 -4.71 13.62 8.40
N ARG A 166 -5.36 14.78 8.22
CA ARG A 166 -6.65 15.12 8.86
C ARG A 166 -7.87 14.65 8.05
N GLY A 167 -7.63 14.02 6.89
CA GLY A 167 -8.69 13.47 6.05
C GLY A 167 -9.07 12.06 6.45
N GLU A 168 -10.10 11.52 5.79
CA GLU A 168 -10.62 10.18 6.01
C GLU A 168 -10.09 9.18 4.99
N PHE A 169 -10.00 7.89 5.35
CA PHE A 169 -9.58 6.83 4.42
C PHE A 169 -10.56 6.62 3.26
N GLY A 170 -11.87 6.73 3.50
CA GLY A 170 -12.91 6.46 2.49
C GLY A 170 -12.77 7.26 1.19
N PRO A 171 -12.68 8.59 1.23
CA PRO A 171 -12.43 9.44 0.06
C PRO A 171 -11.13 9.08 -0.67
N GLU A 172 -10.06 8.77 0.05
CA GLU A 172 -8.77 8.38 -0.54
C GLU A 172 -8.87 7.03 -1.27
N ILE A 173 -9.54 6.04 -0.68
CA ILE A 173 -9.81 4.75 -1.32
C ILE A 173 -10.62 4.95 -2.61
N THR A 174 -11.62 5.83 -2.57
CA THR A 174 -12.45 6.16 -3.75
C THR A 174 -11.62 6.80 -4.85
N ARG A 175 -10.70 7.72 -4.51
CA ARG A 175 -9.76 8.35 -5.45
C ARG A 175 -8.89 7.30 -6.14
N LEU A 176 -8.45 6.27 -5.41
CA LEU A 176 -7.59 5.20 -5.92
C LEU A 176 -8.36 4.09 -6.66
N ALA A 177 -9.69 4.16 -6.73
CA ALA A 177 -10.53 3.15 -7.38
C ALA A 177 -10.10 2.73 -8.80
N PRO A 178 -9.62 3.63 -9.68
CA PRO A 178 -9.14 3.22 -11.01
C PRO A 178 -8.02 2.18 -10.96
N PHE A 179 -7.14 2.26 -9.96
CA PHE A 179 -6.05 1.31 -9.75
C PHE A 179 -6.51 0.06 -8.97
N LEU A 180 -7.35 0.23 -7.95
CA LEU A 180 -7.86 -0.90 -7.15
C LEU A 180 -8.70 -1.90 -7.95
N ARG A 181 -9.15 -1.52 -9.15
CA ARG A 181 -9.82 -2.40 -10.13
C ARG A 181 -8.85 -3.31 -10.87
N GLU A 182 -7.55 -3.05 -10.82
CA GLU A 182 -6.53 -3.90 -11.44
C GLU A 182 -6.26 -5.15 -10.59
N PRO A 183 -6.05 -6.34 -11.19
CA PRO A 183 -5.88 -7.59 -10.44
C PRO A 183 -4.65 -7.62 -9.55
N ASP A 184 -3.64 -6.86 -9.89
CA ASP A 184 -2.30 -6.82 -9.28
C ASP A 184 -2.08 -5.60 -8.35
N VAL A 185 -3.17 -4.90 -7.96
CA VAL A 185 -3.10 -3.74 -7.05
C VAL A 185 -3.81 -4.05 -5.74
N GLY A 186 -3.08 -3.90 -4.63
CA GLY A 186 -3.56 -3.96 -3.24
C GLY A 186 -3.71 -2.57 -2.61
N LEU A 187 -4.11 -2.55 -1.36
CA LEU A 187 -4.32 -1.34 -0.56
C LEU A 187 -3.59 -1.48 0.78
N ALA A 188 -3.04 -0.38 1.29
CA ALA A 188 -2.59 -0.27 2.67
C ALA A 188 -3.20 0.96 3.33
N LEU A 189 -3.46 0.85 4.63
CA LEU A 189 -3.89 1.93 5.50
C LEU A 189 -2.80 2.16 6.54
N ASP A 190 -2.34 3.39 6.67
CA ASP A 190 -1.35 3.79 7.67
C ASP A 190 -1.97 4.73 8.71
N PRO A 191 -2.59 4.14 9.77
CA PRO A 191 -3.32 4.89 10.79
C PRO A 191 -2.45 5.82 11.62
N GLU A 192 -1.13 5.62 11.68
CA GLU A 192 -0.21 6.54 12.35
C GLU A 192 -0.44 8.00 11.91
N TRP A 193 -0.79 8.18 10.66
CA TRP A 193 -0.96 9.47 10.02
C TRP A 193 -2.42 9.94 9.93
N HIS A 194 -3.37 9.20 10.51
CA HIS A 194 -4.77 9.60 10.62
C HIS A 194 -4.99 10.31 11.95
N VAL A 195 -4.98 11.63 11.93
CA VAL A 195 -5.01 12.46 13.13
C VAL A 195 -6.31 13.28 13.23
N ALA A 196 -6.68 13.67 14.46
CA ALA A 196 -7.82 14.52 14.72
C ALA A 196 -7.72 15.89 14.00
N PRO A 197 -8.85 16.57 13.74
CA PRO A 197 -8.87 17.84 12.99
C PRO A 197 -8.01 18.98 13.59
N ASP A 198 -7.78 18.96 14.89
CA ASP A 198 -6.96 19.92 15.64
C ASP A 198 -5.50 19.47 15.82
N ALA A 199 -5.19 18.21 15.52
CA ALA A 199 -3.84 17.65 15.65
C ALA A 199 -3.02 17.83 14.36
N LEU A 200 -1.70 17.72 14.47
CA LEU A 200 -0.78 17.77 13.32
C LEU A 200 -0.14 16.40 13.08
N PRO A 201 -0.17 15.90 11.84
CA PRO A 201 0.55 14.68 11.48
C PRO A 201 2.03 14.76 11.88
N GLY A 202 2.56 13.65 12.42
CA GLY A 202 3.93 13.58 12.91
C GLY A 202 4.19 14.26 14.28
N LYS A 203 3.25 15.05 14.81
CA LYS A 203 3.31 15.56 16.18
C LYS A 203 2.57 14.67 17.17
N VAL A 204 1.59 13.95 16.71
CA VAL A 204 0.87 12.92 17.44
C VAL A 204 0.87 11.63 16.63
N ILE A 205 0.72 10.50 17.31
CA ILE A 205 0.46 9.22 16.67
C ILE A 205 -1.04 9.17 16.39
N GLY A 206 -1.40 8.96 15.14
CA GLY A 206 -2.78 8.82 14.70
C GLY A 206 -3.35 7.43 15.02
N SER A 207 -4.62 7.25 14.71
CA SER A 207 -5.33 5.98 14.94
C SER A 207 -6.50 5.82 13.97
N THR A 208 -7.04 4.62 13.92
CA THR A 208 -8.27 4.31 13.18
C THR A 208 -9.14 3.37 14.01
N ASP A 209 -10.29 3.01 13.47
CA ASP A 209 -11.20 2.06 14.10
C ASP A 209 -11.32 0.79 13.24
N ALA A 210 -11.60 -0.35 13.87
CA ALA A 210 -11.82 -1.62 13.18
C ALA A 210 -12.92 -1.54 12.12
N ASP A 211 -13.96 -0.70 12.35
CA ASP A 211 -15.05 -0.54 11.39
C ASP A 211 -14.56 0.15 10.09
N VAL A 212 -13.61 1.08 10.17
CA VAL A 212 -12.99 1.71 9.00
C VAL A 212 -12.19 0.69 8.19
N VAL A 213 -11.40 -0.15 8.86
CA VAL A 213 -10.65 -1.24 8.21
C VAL A 213 -11.60 -2.26 7.57
N ASN A 214 -12.66 -2.65 8.28
CA ASN A 214 -13.68 -3.57 7.76
C ASN A 214 -14.46 -2.98 6.59
N ALA A 215 -14.71 -1.67 6.57
CA ALA A 215 -15.34 -0.96 5.45
C ALA A 215 -14.42 -0.98 4.21
N ALA A 216 -13.12 -0.72 4.38
CA ALA A 216 -12.13 -0.83 3.32
C ALA A 216 -12.07 -2.26 2.73
N ALA A 217 -12.05 -3.28 3.59
CA ALA A 217 -12.11 -4.68 3.17
C ALA A 217 -13.40 -5.00 2.40
N THR A 218 -14.53 -4.49 2.87
CA THR A 218 -15.85 -4.68 2.21
C THR A 218 -15.88 -4.02 0.83
N TYR A 219 -15.31 -2.82 0.70
CA TYR A 219 -15.17 -2.14 -0.58
C TYR A 219 -14.32 -2.95 -1.57
N LEU A 220 -13.16 -3.44 -1.15
CA LEU A 220 -12.30 -4.28 -1.99
C LEU A 220 -13.00 -5.59 -2.38
N ALA A 221 -13.72 -6.23 -1.45
CA ALA A 221 -14.48 -7.44 -1.73
C ALA A 221 -15.61 -7.20 -2.75
N LYS A 222 -16.24 -6.02 -2.74
CA LYS A 222 -17.18 -5.61 -3.78
C LYS A 222 -16.51 -5.57 -5.15
N LEU A 223 -15.33 -4.93 -5.27
CA LEU A 223 -14.57 -4.90 -6.53
C LEU A 223 -14.19 -6.31 -7.01
N VAL A 224 -13.76 -7.19 -6.10
CA VAL A 224 -13.45 -8.60 -6.42
C VAL A 224 -14.64 -9.30 -7.05
N ARG A 225 -15.83 -9.19 -6.47
CA ARG A 225 -17.04 -9.82 -6.98
C ARG A 225 -17.51 -9.23 -8.30
N GLU A 226 -17.55 -7.89 -8.41
CA GLU A 226 -18.10 -7.20 -9.57
C GLU A 226 -17.24 -7.35 -10.84
N ARG A 227 -15.93 -7.61 -10.65
CA ARG A 227 -14.97 -7.65 -11.75
C ARG A 227 -14.26 -8.98 -11.91
N ASP A 228 -14.73 -10.00 -11.21
CA ASP A 228 -14.09 -11.32 -11.17
C ASP A 228 -12.57 -11.25 -10.95
N LEU A 229 -12.13 -10.45 -9.95
CA LEU A 229 -10.72 -10.29 -9.63
C LEU A 229 -10.22 -11.44 -8.73
N PRO A 230 -8.91 -11.72 -8.73
CA PRO A 230 -8.28 -12.54 -7.70
C PRO A 230 -8.40 -11.86 -6.32
N GLU A 231 -8.04 -12.60 -5.27
CA GLU A 231 -7.98 -12.03 -3.92
C GLU A 231 -7.20 -10.72 -3.89
N LYS A 232 -7.70 -9.75 -3.11
CA LYS A 232 -7.06 -8.47 -2.84
C LYS A 232 -6.30 -8.50 -1.52
N LEU A 233 -5.15 -7.85 -1.49
CA LEU A 233 -4.40 -7.59 -0.27
C LEU A 233 -4.88 -6.27 0.34
N LEU A 234 -5.20 -6.29 1.63
CA LEU A 234 -5.38 -5.11 2.47
C LEU A 234 -4.38 -5.19 3.63
N ILE A 235 -3.45 -4.26 3.70
CA ILE A 235 -2.55 -4.09 4.83
C ILE A 235 -3.11 -3.00 5.75
N VAL A 236 -3.01 -3.18 7.07
CA VAL A 236 -3.17 -2.12 8.04
C VAL A 236 -1.94 -2.09 8.95
N HIS A 237 -1.26 -0.96 8.98
CA HIS A 237 -0.09 -0.76 9.83
C HIS A 237 -0.50 -0.58 11.29
N ARG A 238 0.25 -1.19 12.20
CA ARG A 238 0.00 -1.09 13.64
C ARG A 238 1.29 -1.17 14.43
N PHE A 239 1.57 -0.18 15.27
CA PHE A 239 2.73 -0.24 16.16
C PHE A 239 2.43 0.20 17.61
N THR A 240 1.23 0.72 17.91
CA THR A 240 0.71 0.92 19.27
C THR A 240 -0.54 0.09 19.51
N ASP A 241 -0.85 -0.16 20.78
CA ASP A 241 -2.01 -0.99 21.16
C ASP A 241 -3.33 -0.33 20.77
N ASP A 242 -3.40 1.00 20.86
CA ASP A 242 -4.56 1.85 20.61
C ASP A 242 -4.67 2.35 19.16
N MET A 243 -3.71 2.03 18.30
CA MET A 243 -3.70 2.50 16.91
C MET A 243 -4.90 2.01 16.09
N ILE A 244 -5.45 0.85 16.43
CA ILE A 244 -6.70 0.34 15.88
C ILE A 244 -7.67 0.14 17.04
N ALA A 245 -8.59 1.10 17.22
CA ALA A 245 -9.64 0.95 18.21
C ALA A 245 -10.49 -0.28 17.90
N ARG A 246 -10.89 -1.02 18.92
CA ARG A 246 -11.70 -2.25 18.80
C ARG A 246 -11.06 -3.28 17.83
N ALA A 247 -9.74 -3.46 17.89
CA ALA A 247 -9.00 -4.35 17.00
C ALA A 247 -9.50 -5.81 17.04
N ASP A 248 -10.13 -6.23 18.13
CA ASP A 248 -10.83 -7.52 18.30
C ASP A 248 -12.03 -7.69 17.33
N ARG A 249 -12.57 -6.58 16.79
CA ARG A 249 -13.66 -6.59 15.79
C ARG A 249 -13.19 -6.65 14.34
N LEU A 250 -11.88 -6.68 14.11
CA LEU A 250 -11.35 -6.93 12.78
C LEU A 250 -11.78 -8.31 12.28
N ARG A 251 -12.19 -8.39 11.01
CA ARG A 251 -12.66 -9.63 10.39
C ARG A 251 -12.10 -9.82 8.99
N GLN A 252 -11.85 -11.06 8.62
CA GLN A 252 -11.57 -11.40 7.23
C GLN A 252 -12.84 -11.31 6.40
N VAL A 253 -12.74 -10.68 5.23
CA VAL A 253 -13.84 -10.57 4.27
C VAL A 253 -13.50 -11.42 3.05
N ARG A 254 -14.45 -12.28 2.61
CA ARG A 254 -14.22 -13.16 1.46
C ARG A 254 -13.76 -12.40 0.23
N GLY A 255 -12.64 -12.84 -0.36
CA GLY A 255 -12.00 -12.20 -1.51
C GLY A 255 -10.98 -11.13 -1.14
N VAL A 256 -10.79 -10.85 0.17
CA VAL A 256 -9.77 -9.93 0.66
C VAL A 256 -8.96 -10.60 1.76
N GLN A 257 -7.66 -10.47 1.70
CA GLN A 257 -6.74 -10.93 2.74
C GLN A 257 -6.29 -9.71 3.54
N THR A 258 -6.90 -9.51 4.72
CA THR A 258 -6.52 -8.43 5.63
C THR A 258 -5.33 -8.86 6.48
N VAL A 259 -4.29 -8.03 6.47
CA VAL A 259 -3.02 -8.23 7.18
C VAL A 259 -2.82 -7.12 8.18
N VAL A 260 -2.62 -7.46 9.45
CA VAL A 260 -2.08 -6.52 10.44
C VAL A 260 -0.57 -6.55 10.31
N ASN A 261 0.00 -5.47 9.80
CA ASN A 261 1.44 -5.32 9.64
C ASN A 261 2.03 -4.69 10.90
N VAL A 262 2.77 -5.50 11.66
CA VAL A 262 3.43 -5.02 12.88
C VAL A 262 4.56 -4.09 12.50
N ASP A 263 4.31 -2.83 12.72
CA ASP A 263 5.18 -1.71 12.41
C ASP A 263 5.95 -1.24 13.66
N GLY A 264 6.85 -0.31 13.50
CA GLY A 264 7.66 0.26 14.56
C GLY A 264 9.06 -0.33 14.60
N PHE A 265 10.02 0.59 14.71
CA PHE A 265 11.44 0.29 14.77
C PHE A 265 11.93 0.11 16.22
N GLY A 266 13.15 -0.39 16.38
CA GLY A 266 13.78 -0.57 17.67
C GLY A 266 14.73 -1.76 17.72
N SER A 267 15.01 -2.26 18.93
CA SER A 267 15.79 -3.49 19.10
C SER A 267 14.99 -4.71 18.67
N THR A 268 15.68 -5.75 18.25
CA THR A 268 15.06 -7.04 17.87
C THR A 268 14.11 -7.56 18.94
N SER A 269 14.49 -7.51 20.22
CA SER A 269 13.67 -8.01 21.33
C SER A 269 12.35 -7.23 21.47
N VAL A 270 12.39 -5.92 21.37
CA VAL A 270 11.20 -5.05 21.43
C VAL A 270 10.26 -5.33 20.24
N LYS A 271 10.81 -5.47 19.04
CA LYS A 271 10.04 -5.77 17.83
C LYS A 271 9.39 -7.15 17.90
N VAL A 272 10.11 -8.16 18.36
CA VAL A 272 9.59 -9.53 18.53
C VAL A 272 8.48 -9.57 19.58
N ALA A 273 8.68 -8.91 20.72
CA ALA A 273 7.63 -8.81 21.77
C ALA A 273 6.35 -8.16 21.23
N LYS A 274 6.50 -7.05 20.51
CA LYS A 274 5.37 -6.35 19.86
C LYS A 274 4.68 -7.24 18.82
N TYR A 275 5.44 -7.97 18.01
CA TYR A 275 4.88 -8.91 17.05
C TYR A 275 4.01 -9.96 17.72
N HIS A 276 4.49 -10.58 18.78
CA HIS A 276 3.73 -11.59 19.52
C HIS A 276 2.46 -10.99 20.14
N SER A 277 2.55 -9.80 20.75
CA SER A 277 1.39 -9.11 21.31
C SER A 277 0.30 -8.88 20.26
N PHE A 278 0.64 -8.29 19.11
CA PHE A 278 -0.36 -7.95 18.10
C PHE A 278 -0.93 -9.17 17.37
N VAL A 279 -0.12 -10.19 17.13
CA VAL A 279 -0.62 -11.45 16.58
C VAL A 279 -1.62 -12.11 17.53
N HIS A 280 -1.39 -12.02 18.85
CA HIS A 280 -2.30 -12.57 19.84
C HIS A 280 -3.63 -11.77 19.89
N THR A 281 -3.58 -10.45 19.82
CA THR A 281 -4.77 -9.58 19.89
C THR A 281 -5.60 -9.53 18.61
N THR A 282 -5.04 -10.00 17.47
CA THR A 282 -5.75 -10.05 16.17
C THR A 282 -5.61 -11.43 15.50
N PRO A 283 -6.02 -12.52 16.17
CA PRO A 283 -5.72 -13.89 15.71
C PRO A 283 -6.37 -14.26 14.37
N ALA A 284 -7.49 -13.63 14.03
CA ALA A 284 -8.20 -13.84 12.78
C ALA A 284 -7.49 -13.19 11.57
N MET A 285 -6.57 -12.23 11.80
CA MET A 285 -5.90 -11.50 10.75
C MET A 285 -4.66 -12.25 10.25
N ARG A 286 -4.26 -11.97 8.99
CA ARG A 286 -2.94 -12.34 8.49
C ARG A 286 -1.87 -11.47 9.14
N ARG A 287 -0.63 -11.94 9.14
CA ARG A 287 0.46 -11.37 9.93
C ARG A 287 1.48 -10.72 9.01
N GLY A 288 1.74 -9.45 9.26
CA GLY A 288 2.81 -8.70 8.63
C GLY A 288 3.89 -8.32 9.65
N PHE A 289 5.10 -8.13 9.17
CA PHE A 289 6.23 -7.67 9.98
C PHE A 289 7.06 -6.67 9.17
N LYS A 290 7.31 -5.49 9.73
CA LYS A 290 8.08 -4.44 9.07
C LYS A 290 9.51 -4.41 9.59
N VAL A 291 10.46 -4.27 8.70
CA VAL A 291 11.90 -4.19 8.96
C VAL A 291 12.39 -2.84 8.45
N PHE A 292 13.09 -2.09 9.29
CA PHE A 292 13.64 -0.79 8.96
C PHE A 292 15.15 -0.90 8.76
N TYR A 293 15.66 -0.39 7.64
CA TYR A 293 17.09 -0.44 7.34
C TYR A 293 17.91 0.54 8.16
N LYS A 294 17.33 1.71 8.48
CA LYS A 294 18.02 2.80 9.15
C LYS A 294 17.67 2.90 10.63
N GLU A 295 16.40 2.70 10.99
CA GLU A 295 15.85 2.99 12.32
C GLU A 295 15.92 1.79 13.27
N ASP A 296 15.99 0.57 12.76
CA ASP A 296 16.21 -0.61 13.61
C ASP A 296 17.62 -0.56 14.20
N VAL A 297 17.74 -0.80 15.50
CA VAL A 297 19.05 -0.86 16.19
C VAL A 297 19.95 -1.91 15.54
N GLN A 298 19.34 -3.03 15.14
CA GLN A 298 19.95 -4.07 14.32
C GLN A 298 18.89 -4.62 13.37
N THR A 299 19.12 -4.42 12.07
CA THR A 299 18.22 -4.95 11.04
C THR A 299 18.13 -6.47 11.12
N MET A 300 16.93 -7.00 11.34
CA MET A 300 16.72 -8.44 11.42
C MET A 300 17.01 -9.11 10.07
N SER A 301 17.80 -10.17 10.10
CA SER A 301 18.05 -10.98 8.90
C SER A 301 16.78 -11.70 8.42
N PRO A 302 16.67 -12.06 7.13
CA PRO A 302 15.56 -12.88 6.64
C PRO A 302 15.37 -14.18 7.43
N LYS A 303 16.46 -14.82 7.85
CA LYS A 303 16.42 -16.03 8.71
C LYS A 303 15.77 -15.74 10.06
N SER A 304 16.11 -14.61 10.70
CA SER A 304 15.55 -14.21 11.99
C SER A 304 14.06 -13.85 11.87
N VAL A 305 13.66 -13.14 10.80
CA VAL A 305 12.24 -12.85 10.52
C VAL A 305 11.45 -14.13 10.29
N MET A 306 12.03 -15.10 9.57
CA MET A 306 11.40 -16.41 9.30
C MET A 306 11.35 -17.33 10.51
N ALA A 307 12.08 -17.03 11.58
CA ALA A 307 12.03 -17.75 12.86
C ALA A 307 10.91 -17.24 13.79
N LEU A 308 10.25 -16.13 13.46
CA LEU A 308 9.07 -15.63 14.19
C LEU A 308 7.96 -16.69 14.21
N SER A 309 7.26 -16.81 15.33
CA SER A 309 6.14 -17.74 15.51
C SER A 309 4.87 -16.98 15.95
N PRO A 310 3.78 -17.08 15.18
CA PRO A 310 3.68 -17.67 13.84
C PRO A 310 4.52 -16.90 12.81
N ARG A 311 4.94 -17.57 11.73
CA ARG A 311 5.71 -16.91 10.66
C ARG A 311 4.88 -15.82 9.97
N PRO A 312 5.45 -14.65 9.66
CA PRO A 312 4.71 -13.61 8.94
C PRO A 312 4.34 -14.05 7.53
N ASP A 313 3.15 -13.66 7.11
CA ASP A 313 2.64 -13.82 5.74
C ASP A 313 3.19 -12.73 4.81
N VAL A 314 3.40 -11.55 5.37
CA VAL A 314 3.93 -10.35 4.69
C VAL A 314 5.16 -9.85 5.45
N VAL A 315 6.21 -9.47 4.73
CA VAL A 315 7.39 -8.78 5.27
C VAL A 315 7.61 -7.51 4.47
N VAL A 316 7.60 -6.37 5.15
CA VAL A 316 7.77 -5.05 4.54
C VAL A 316 9.14 -4.49 4.94
N TYR A 317 9.87 -3.95 3.99
CA TYR A 317 11.16 -3.27 4.20
C TYR A 317 11.02 -1.78 3.90
N GLU A 318 11.37 -0.95 4.87
CA GLU A 318 11.46 0.50 4.79
C GLU A 318 12.90 1.00 4.84
#